data_e26ea7a88e2b58acd766e05307240666
#
_entry.id   e26ea7a88e2b58acd766e05307240666
#
_cell.length_a   1.000
_cell.length_b   1.000
_cell.length_c   1.000
_cell.angle_alpha   90.00
_cell.angle_beta   90.00
_cell.angle_gamma   90.00
#
_symmetry.space_group_name_H-M   'P 1'
#
loop_
_entity.id
_entity.type
_entity.pdbx_description
1 polymer ?
#
loop_
_entity_poly.entity_id
_entity_poly.type
_entity_poly.pdbx_seq_one_letter_code
_entity_poly.pdbx_strand_id
1 'polypeptide(L)'
;MDRRKFFKICGTSVLLANSVGRRSWAATQERLKVRLVQAAPAISFAPVYIANVRKFWQDEGLDVTARLVKGGALGITALVNSETDFACVAAGDPLIATEKGLPIVSVAGIATSLTMSMAAHKDWMRSKGLTPQSPIKERVLALRGARIGVATVGGGPAQYGRYLLRSHGLDPEKDAVFLPVGQAATRIAALREKQVDVFIGGAPDAEITEAEGYGALYISLAKDVPVFQDFVDIVVTTTNDFAEKNPEAVRRVARTIGRANNLLQSDPKAATSALKQAFPKVDPAVMDKAVANVRPAFRRDALMNESMWQNTVEVLHASGMLKSQPSVSEGVLWTNKFLK
;
A
#
# COMPACT_ATOMS: atom_id res chain seq x y z
N MET A 1 33.50 -87.89 -51.14
CA MET A 1 32.02 -87.92 -50.95
C MET A 1 31.75 -87.11 -49.69
N ASP A 2 31.11 -86.14 -49.60
CA ASP A 2 30.15 -85.40 -50.33
C ASP A 2 29.77 -84.16 -49.47
N ARG A 3 29.82 -83.02 -50.08
CA ARG A 3 28.86 -81.93 -50.12
C ARG A 3 28.37 -81.26 -48.83
N ARG A 4 28.69 -79.97 -48.78
CA ARG A 4 27.81 -78.80 -48.57
C ARG A 4 27.03 -78.76 -47.25
N LYS A 5 27.34 -77.76 -46.44
CA LYS A 5 26.32 -76.97 -45.89
C LYS A 5 26.75 -75.53 -45.62
N PHE A 6 25.96 -74.66 -46.16
CA PHE A 6 25.94 -73.20 -46.12
C PHE A 6 26.08 -72.60 -44.78
N PHE A 7 26.92 -71.63 -44.61
CA PHE A 7 26.96 -70.66 -43.57
C PHE A 7 25.82 -69.68 -43.75
N LYS A 8 24.91 -69.55 -42.75
CA LYS A 8 24.03 -68.38 -42.55
C LYS A 8 24.60 -67.54 -41.41
N ILE A 9 25.21 -66.41 -41.79
CA ILE A 9 25.64 -65.36 -40.87
C ILE A 9 24.40 -64.55 -40.59
N CYS A 10 23.83 -64.64 -39.34
CA CYS A 10 22.90 -63.68 -38.81
C CYS A 10 23.67 -62.50 -38.24
N GLY A 11 23.68 -61.42 -38.97
CA GLY A 11 24.20 -60.15 -38.46
C GLY A 11 23.27 -59.57 -37.40
N THR A 12 23.74 -59.50 -36.16
CA THR A 12 23.11 -58.82 -35.06
C THR A 12 23.54 -57.36 -35.14
N SER A 13 22.68 -56.52 -35.72
CA SER A 13 22.88 -55.06 -35.70
C SER A 13 22.57 -54.54 -34.28
N VAL A 14 23.62 -54.21 -33.54
CA VAL A 14 23.53 -53.50 -32.29
C VAL A 14 23.20 -52.04 -32.63
N LEU A 15 21.92 -51.67 -32.48
CA LEU A 15 21.47 -50.30 -32.46
C LEU A 15 21.95 -49.64 -31.13
N LEU A 16 23.07 -48.97 -31.17
CA LEU A 16 23.49 -48.01 -30.16
C LEU A 16 22.50 -46.82 -30.20
N ALA A 17 21.45 -46.88 -29.39
CA ALA A 17 20.61 -45.75 -29.10
C ALA A 17 21.45 -44.74 -28.33
N ASN A 18 21.99 -43.75 -29.04
CA ASN A 18 22.50 -42.54 -28.44
C ASN A 18 21.35 -41.80 -27.78
N SER A 19 21.09 -42.14 -26.52
CA SER A 19 20.30 -41.28 -25.62
C SER A 19 21.14 -40.04 -25.31
N VAL A 20 21.11 -39.07 -26.25
CA VAL A 20 21.51 -37.71 -25.96
C VAL A 20 20.53 -37.22 -24.90
N GLY A 21 20.94 -37.41 -23.66
CA GLY A 21 20.23 -36.81 -22.51
C GLY A 21 20.10 -35.33 -22.78
N ARG A 22 18.90 -34.90 -23.15
CA ARG A 22 18.49 -33.49 -23.05
C ARG A 22 18.64 -33.11 -21.58
N ARG A 23 19.87 -32.77 -21.18
CA ARG A 23 20.06 -31.93 -20.00
C ARG A 23 19.33 -30.64 -20.32
N SER A 24 18.06 -30.56 -19.87
CA SER A 24 17.37 -29.32 -19.72
C SER A 24 18.21 -28.46 -18.76
N TRP A 25 19.09 -27.68 -19.33
CA TRP A 25 19.66 -26.54 -18.65
C TRP A 25 18.52 -25.56 -18.50
N ALA A 26 17.72 -25.72 -17.43
CA ALA A 26 17.05 -24.62 -16.86
C ALA A 26 18.17 -23.67 -16.41
N ALA A 27 18.59 -22.79 -17.31
CA ALA A 27 19.43 -21.67 -16.93
C ALA A 27 18.70 -20.98 -15.81
N THR A 28 19.25 -21.06 -14.61
CA THR A 28 18.77 -20.30 -13.47
C THR A 28 18.96 -18.85 -13.87
N GLN A 29 17.92 -18.25 -14.45
CA GLN A 29 17.98 -16.86 -14.88
C GLN A 29 18.31 -16.05 -13.64
N GLU A 30 19.47 -15.42 -13.62
CA GLU A 30 19.94 -14.63 -12.49
C GLU A 30 18.88 -13.56 -12.19
N ARG A 31 18.39 -13.54 -10.95
CA ARG A 31 17.36 -12.61 -10.53
C ARG A 31 17.95 -11.21 -10.45
N LEU A 32 17.18 -10.22 -10.90
CA LEU A 32 17.56 -8.83 -10.76
C LEU A 32 17.51 -8.45 -9.26
N LYS A 33 18.63 -7.98 -8.75
CA LYS A 33 18.72 -7.50 -7.36
C LYS A 33 18.09 -6.12 -7.26
N VAL A 34 17.19 -5.95 -6.32
CA VAL A 34 16.42 -4.74 -6.09
C VAL A 34 16.38 -4.41 -4.59
N ARG A 35 16.69 -3.17 -4.26
CA ARG A 35 16.58 -2.63 -2.91
C ARG A 35 15.27 -1.84 -2.80
N LEU A 36 14.47 -2.16 -1.81
CA LEU A 36 13.18 -1.51 -1.58
C LEU A 36 13.07 -1.05 -0.13
N VAL A 37 12.63 0.17 0.11
CA VAL A 37 12.25 0.64 1.43
C VAL A 37 10.74 0.84 1.52
N GLN A 38 10.19 0.60 2.72
CA GLN A 38 8.78 0.79 3.03
C GLN A 38 8.66 1.72 4.24
N ALA A 39 7.80 2.74 4.14
CA ALA A 39 7.70 3.83 5.12
C ALA A 39 7.12 3.41 6.49
N ALA A 40 6.30 2.36 6.53
CA ALA A 40 5.66 1.92 7.78
C ALA A 40 5.20 0.45 7.71
N PRO A 41 5.15 -0.26 8.84
CA PRO A 41 4.56 -1.61 8.92
C PRO A 41 3.02 -1.50 9.05
N ALA A 42 2.31 -1.21 7.95
CA ALA A 42 0.86 -0.98 7.94
C ALA A 42 0.17 -1.76 6.81
N ILE A 43 -1.12 -2.08 6.98
CA ILE A 43 -1.94 -2.79 5.97
C ILE A 43 -2.13 -1.93 4.71
N SER A 44 -1.96 -0.62 4.77
CA SER A 44 -1.90 0.23 3.57
C SER A 44 -0.84 -0.20 2.55
N PHE A 45 0.17 -0.96 2.99
CA PHE A 45 1.20 -1.58 2.13
C PHE A 45 0.92 -3.07 1.87
N ALA A 46 -0.32 -3.53 1.99
CA ALA A 46 -0.70 -4.95 1.84
C ALA A 46 -0.11 -5.63 0.60
N PRO A 47 -0.06 -5.02 -0.60
CA PRO A 47 0.53 -5.64 -1.78
C PRO A 47 2.00 -6.03 -1.61
N VAL A 48 2.79 -5.25 -0.88
CA VAL A 48 4.21 -5.56 -0.61
C VAL A 48 4.32 -6.80 0.29
N TYR A 49 3.50 -6.89 1.34
CA TYR A 49 3.48 -8.05 2.23
C TYR A 49 2.99 -9.32 1.52
N ILE A 50 1.95 -9.19 0.70
CA ILE A 50 1.44 -10.30 -0.11
C ILE A 50 2.52 -10.79 -1.07
N ALA A 51 3.21 -9.88 -1.76
CA ALA A 51 4.29 -10.20 -2.68
C ALA A 51 5.43 -10.96 -1.99
N ASN A 52 5.77 -10.57 -0.75
CA ASN A 52 6.78 -11.27 0.05
C ASN A 52 6.33 -12.68 0.45
N VAL A 53 5.16 -12.82 1.04
CA VAL A 53 4.64 -14.10 1.53
C VAL A 53 4.35 -15.08 0.38
N ARG A 54 3.79 -14.59 -0.73
CA ARG A 54 3.44 -15.37 -1.91
C ARG A 54 4.59 -15.56 -2.89
N LYS A 55 5.78 -15.02 -2.60
CA LYS A 55 6.99 -15.08 -3.43
C LYS A 55 6.81 -14.48 -4.83
N PHE A 56 5.92 -13.49 -4.98
CA PHE A 56 5.65 -12.87 -6.29
C PHE A 56 6.87 -12.13 -6.85
N TRP A 57 7.74 -11.61 -5.98
CA TRP A 57 9.03 -11.04 -6.42
C TRP A 57 9.88 -12.06 -7.14
N GLN A 58 10.02 -13.26 -6.56
CA GLN A 58 10.82 -14.35 -7.14
C GLN A 58 10.22 -14.88 -8.44
N ASP A 59 8.89 -14.95 -8.53
CA ASP A 59 8.17 -15.35 -9.74
C ASP A 59 8.43 -14.37 -10.89
N GLU A 60 8.55 -13.06 -10.58
CA GLU A 60 8.91 -12.01 -11.54
C GLU A 60 10.44 -11.91 -11.77
N GLY A 61 11.23 -12.84 -11.25
CA GLY A 61 12.68 -12.87 -11.43
C GLY A 61 13.40 -11.74 -10.68
N LEU A 62 12.87 -11.32 -9.53
CA LEU A 62 13.47 -10.32 -8.64
C LEU A 62 14.03 -10.98 -7.38
N ASP A 63 15.16 -10.46 -6.92
CA ASP A 63 15.74 -10.70 -5.60
C ASP A 63 15.65 -9.38 -4.83
N VAL A 64 14.59 -9.26 -4.01
CA VAL A 64 14.24 -8.00 -3.33
C VAL A 64 14.76 -7.99 -1.91
N THR A 65 15.64 -7.04 -1.60
CA THR A 65 16.01 -6.69 -0.23
C THR A 65 15.09 -5.56 0.27
N ALA A 66 14.10 -5.91 1.10
CA ALA A 66 13.15 -4.95 1.65
C ALA A 66 13.56 -4.51 3.06
N ARG A 67 13.46 -3.19 3.34
CA ARG A 67 13.72 -2.60 4.66
C ARG A 67 12.61 -1.66 5.07
N LEU A 68 12.30 -1.61 6.36
CA LEU A 68 11.42 -0.59 6.93
C LEU A 68 12.23 0.66 7.28
N VAL A 69 11.66 1.82 6.96
CA VAL A 69 12.16 3.13 7.40
C VAL A 69 11.11 3.82 8.27
N LYS A 70 11.52 4.83 9.05
CA LYS A 70 10.58 5.55 9.93
C LYS A 70 9.98 6.76 9.21
N GLY A 71 9.06 6.51 8.27
CA GLY A 71 8.33 7.55 7.53
C GLY A 71 8.81 7.72 6.09
N GLY A 72 7.95 8.33 5.26
CA GLY A 72 8.18 8.45 3.82
C GLY A 72 9.32 9.40 3.47
N ALA A 73 9.49 10.48 4.21
CA ALA A 73 10.60 11.42 3.99
C ALA A 73 11.98 10.72 4.03
N LEU A 74 12.18 9.77 4.96
CA LEU A 74 13.42 8.97 5.00
C LEU A 74 13.51 8.01 3.80
N GLY A 75 12.37 7.50 3.31
CA GLY A 75 12.32 6.70 2.07
C GLY A 75 12.78 7.51 0.86
N ILE A 76 12.30 8.73 0.72
CA ILE A 76 12.71 9.66 -0.34
C ILE A 76 14.19 10.01 -0.22
N THR A 77 14.68 10.30 0.98
CA THR A 77 16.11 10.56 1.22
C THR A 77 16.98 9.37 0.79
N ALA A 78 16.58 8.16 1.14
CA ALA A 78 17.30 6.95 0.72
C ALA A 78 17.32 6.76 -0.81
N LEU A 79 16.23 7.11 -1.52
CA LEU A 79 16.19 7.11 -2.98
C LEU A 79 17.20 8.11 -3.59
N VAL A 80 17.16 9.36 -3.13
CA VAL A 80 18.01 10.43 -3.66
C VAL A 80 19.50 10.12 -3.41
N ASN A 81 19.82 9.52 -2.28
CA ASN A 81 21.17 9.09 -1.94
C ASN A 81 21.59 7.76 -2.60
N SER A 82 20.74 7.16 -3.45
CA SER A 82 20.99 5.86 -4.09
C SER A 82 21.22 4.71 -3.08
N GLU A 83 20.70 4.83 -1.86
CA GLU A 83 20.73 3.78 -0.83
C GLU A 83 19.65 2.71 -1.06
N THR A 84 18.64 3.04 -1.85
CA THR A 84 17.56 2.15 -2.29
C THR A 84 17.19 2.45 -3.74
N ASP A 85 16.57 1.50 -4.42
CA ASP A 85 16.14 1.62 -5.80
C ASP A 85 14.65 2.02 -5.89
N PHE A 86 13.88 1.60 -4.90
CA PHE A 86 12.45 1.91 -4.79
C PHE A 86 12.07 2.30 -3.36
N ALA A 87 11.09 3.20 -3.25
CA ALA A 87 10.44 3.51 -1.98
C ALA A 87 8.92 3.33 -2.10
N CYS A 88 8.35 2.55 -1.18
CA CYS A 88 6.91 2.44 -0.97
C CYS A 88 6.53 3.46 0.12
N VAL A 89 5.86 4.54 -0.28
CA VAL A 89 5.61 5.72 0.56
C VAL A 89 4.22 6.30 0.30
N ALA A 90 3.74 7.18 1.18
CA ALA A 90 2.55 7.97 0.90
C ALA A 90 2.79 8.92 -0.28
N ALA A 91 1.77 9.13 -1.12
CA ALA A 91 1.89 9.95 -2.33
C ALA A 91 2.29 11.41 -2.06
N GLY A 92 2.01 11.92 -0.86
CA GLY A 92 2.47 13.24 -0.43
C GLY A 92 3.99 13.38 -0.35
N ASP A 93 4.72 12.30 -0.04
CA ASP A 93 6.17 12.35 0.08
C ASP A 93 6.87 12.65 -1.27
N PRO A 94 6.60 11.91 -2.37
CA PRO A 94 7.14 12.26 -3.69
C PRO A 94 6.61 13.59 -4.22
N LEU A 95 5.37 13.99 -3.92
CA LEU A 95 4.84 15.31 -4.30
C LEU A 95 5.67 16.46 -3.68
N ILE A 96 5.90 16.41 -2.36
CA ILE A 96 6.72 17.39 -1.65
C ILE A 96 8.18 17.38 -2.17
N ALA A 97 8.69 16.19 -2.50
CA ALA A 97 10.04 16.06 -3.04
C ALA A 97 10.16 16.70 -4.45
N THR A 98 9.17 16.46 -5.31
CA THR A 98 9.11 17.06 -6.66
C THR A 98 8.93 18.58 -6.59
N GLU A 99 8.14 19.11 -5.65
CA GLU A 99 8.02 20.55 -5.42
C GLU A 99 9.37 21.21 -5.06
N LYS A 100 10.27 20.42 -4.46
CA LYS A 100 11.65 20.81 -4.16
C LYS A 100 12.64 20.56 -5.32
N GLY A 101 12.15 20.15 -6.48
CA GLY A 101 12.96 19.89 -7.68
C GLY A 101 13.68 18.54 -7.68
N LEU A 102 13.33 17.59 -6.81
CA LEU A 102 13.94 16.27 -6.82
C LEU A 102 13.40 15.42 -7.98
N PRO A 103 14.26 14.72 -8.75
CA PRO A 103 13.88 14.00 -9.95
C PRO A 103 13.30 12.62 -9.62
N ILE A 104 12.07 12.58 -9.12
CA ILE A 104 11.39 11.38 -8.62
C ILE A 104 10.12 11.13 -9.44
N VAL A 105 9.80 9.86 -9.70
CA VAL A 105 8.59 9.43 -10.39
C VAL A 105 7.91 8.27 -9.67
N SER A 106 6.59 8.31 -9.53
CA SER A 106 5.77 7.22 -9.04
C SER A 106 5.40 6.29 -10.20
N VAL A 107 5.66 4.99 -10.05
CA VAL A 107 5.58 3.99 -11.14
C VAL A 107 4.48 2.94 -10.95
N ALA A 108 3.86 2.89 -9.76
CA ALA A 108 2.69 2.05 -9.49
C ALA A 108 1.91 2.59 -8.28
N GLY A 109 0.59 2.53 -8.34
CA GLY A 109 -0.29 2.77 -7.22
C GLY A 109 -0.42 1.53 -6.35
N ILE A 110 0.04 1.58 -5.11
CA ILE A 110 -0.19 0.52 -4.13
C ILE A 110 -1.64 0.61 -3.63
N ALA A 111 -2.04 1.79 -3.14
CA ALA A 111 -3.41 2.10 -2.75
C ALA A 111 -3.86 3.39 -3.44
N THR A 112 -5.02 3.34 -4.09
CA THR A 112 -5.59 4.42 -4.90
C THR A 112 -6.94 4.91 -4.39
N SER A 113 -7.21 4.64 -3.13
CA SER A 113 -8.14 5.32 -2.24
C SER A 113 -7.50 5.42 -0.87
N LEU A 114 -7.93 6.37 -0.06
CA LEU A 114 -7.32 6.60 1.25
C LEU A 114 -7.59 5.41 2.19
N THR A 115 -6.56 4.77 2.70
CA THR A 115 -6.67 3.57 3.56
C THR A 115 -6.91 3.89 5.03
N MET A 116 -7.14 5.14 5.38
CA MET A 116 -7.32 5.60 6.76
C MET A 116 -8.79 5.73 7.15
N SER A 117 -9.03 5.62 8.44
CA SER A 117 -10.35 5.78 9.05
C SER A 117 -10.26 6.55 10.36
N MET A 118 -11.41 7.04 10.82
CA MET A 118 -11.59 7.53 12.17
C MET A 118 -12.26 6.46 13.02
N ALA A 119 -11.65 6.12 14.16
CA ALA A 119 -12.31 5.35 15.20
C ALA A 119 -12.79 6.28 16.31
N ALA A 120 -13.95 6.01 16.87
CA ALA A 120 -14.51 6.79 17.97
C ALA A 120 -14.83 5.90 19.17
N HIS A 121 -14.71 6.46 20.38
CA HIS A 121 -15.17 5.79 21.59
C HIS A 121 -16.70 5.68 21.60
N LYS A 122 -17.24 4.51 21.92
CA LYS A 122 -18.69 4.27 21.89
C LYS A 122 -19.48 5.19 22.85
N ASP A 123 -18.93 5.49 24.02
CA ASP A 123 -19.60 6.41 24.96
C ASP A 123 -19.66 7.84 24.41
N TRP A 124 -18.59 8.30 23.73
CA TRP A 124 -18.60 9.61 23.09
C TRP A 124 -19.65 9.66 21.97
N MET A 125 -19.71 8.64 21.10
CA MET A 125 -20.76 8.58 20.06
C MET A 125 -22.16 8.59 20.69
N ARG A 126 -22.38 7.80 21.75
CA ARG A 126 -23.66 7.75 22.47
C ARG A 126 -24.05 9.10 23.08
N SER A 127 -23.09 9.84 23.67
CA SER A 127 -23.32 11.17 24.21
C SER A 127 -23.72 12.20 23.14
N LYS A 128 -23.38 11.95 21.88
CA LYS A 128 -23.77 12.76 20.71
C LYS A 128 -25.04 12.25 20.01
N GLY A 129 -25.64 11.16 20.48
CA GLY A 129 -26.80 10.52 19.85
C GLY A 129 -26.47 9.88 18.48
N LEU A 130 -25.21 9.51 18.23
CA LEU A 130 -24.73 9.05 16.92
C LEU A 130 -24.32 7.59 16.92
N THR A 131 -24.38 7.02 15.72
CA THR A 131 -23.86 5.69 15.39
C THR A 131 -22.95 5.80 14.17
N PRO A 132 -22.16 4.76 13.84
CA PRO A 132 -21.39 4.72 12.58
C PRO A 132 -22.27 4.82 11.31
N GLN A 133 -23.56 4.56 11.39
CA GLN A 133 -24.52 4.63 10.29
C GLN A 133 -25.22 5.97 10.16
N SER A 134 -25.06 6.88 11.12
CA SER A 134 -25.59 8.25 11.04
C SER A 134 -25.06 8.98 9.81
N PRO A 135 -25.79 9.93 9.22
CA PRO A 135 -25.34 10.68 8.04
C PRO A 135 -23.94 11.29 8.25
N ILE A 136 -23.11 11.24 7.21
CA ILE A 136 -21.72 11.71 7.30
C ILE A 136 -21.61 13.15 7.78
N LYS A 137 -22.51 14.02 7.31
CA LYS A 137 -22.56 15.42 7.75
C LYS A 137 -22.75 15.55 9.28
N GLU A 138 -23.66 14.77 9.86
CA GLU A 138 -23.91 14.77 11.31
C GLU A 138 -22.69 14.25 12.07
N ARG A 139 -22.08 13.15 11.58
CA ARG A 139 -20.87 12.57 12.16
C ARG A 139 -19.71 13.56 12.15
N VAL A 140 -19.54 14.32 11.08
CA VAL A 140 -18.46 15.34 10.99
C VAL A 140 -18.77 16.54 11.87
N LEU A 141 -20.01 17.06 11.86
CA LEU A 141 -20.39 18.21 12.70
C LEU A 141 -20.27 17.91 14.20
N ALA A 142 -20.48 16.64 14.60
CA ALA A 142 -20.30 16.22 16.00
C ALA A 142 -18.83 16.24 16.47
N LEU A 143 -17.87 16.32 15.56
CA LEU A 143 -16.44 16.50 15.90
C LEU A 143 -16.15 17.87 16.49
N ARG A 144 -17.12 18.80 16.49
CA ARG A 144 -16.99 20.08 17.21
C ARG A 144 -16.73 19.84 18.70
N GLY A 145 -15.62 20.37 19.19
CA GLY A 145 -15.12 20.19 20.55
C GLY A 145 -14.44 18.83 20.81
N ALA A 146 -14.32 17.97 19.80
CA ALA A 146 -13.71 16.66 19.97
C ALA A 146 -12.18 16.73 20.07
N ARG A 147 -11.61 15.84 20.88
CA ARG A 147 -10.18 15.55 20.95
C ARG A 147 -9.85 14.47 19.91
N ILE A 148 -9.11 14.84 18.87
CA ILE A 148 -8.79 13.97 17.75
C ILE A 148 -7.34 13.50 17.87
N GLY A 149 -7.14 12.22 18.18
CA GLY A 149 -5.82 11.60 18.27
C GLY A 149 -5.22 11.35 16.89
N VAL A 150 -3.98 11.77 16.69
CA VAL A 150 -3.20 11.56 15.47
C VAL A 150 -1.77 11.14 15.81
N ALA A 151 -1.05 10.54 14.86
CA ALA A 151 0.34 10.18 15.09
C ALA A 151 1.20 11.42 15.39
N THR A 152 1.06 12.45 14.55
CA THR A 152 1.67 13.78 14.71
C THR A 152 0.73 14.85 14.16
N VAL A 153 0.74 16.03 14.73
CA VAL A 153 -0.18 17.12 14.32
C VAL A 153 0.17 17.72 12.94
N GLY A 154 1.38 17.53 12.45
CA GLY A 154 1.81 17.94 11.10
C GLY A 154 1.74 16.83 10.04
N GLY A 155 1.39 15.60 10.43
CA GLY A 155 1.37 14.45 9.51
C GLY A 155 0.10 14.32 8.70
N GLY A 156 0.11 13.45 7.68
CA GLY A 156 -1.01 13.18 6.79
C GLY A 156 -2.35 12.95 7.51
N PRO A 157 -2.44 12.06 8.53
CA PRO A 157 -3.69 11.82 9.24
C PRO A 157 -4.34 13.10 9.80
N ALA A 158 -3.54 14.01 10.39
CA ALA A 158 -4.04 15.29 10.90
C ALA A 158 -4.55 16.18 9.76
N GLN A 159 -3.87 16.18 8.62
CA GLN A 159 -4.26 16.98 7.46
C GLN A 159 -5.56 16.47 6.83
N TYR A 160 -5.73 15.15 6.73
CA TYR A 160 -6.98 14.55 6.26
C TYR A 160 -8.16 14.90 7.19
N GLY A 161 -7.92 14.87 8.49
CA GLY A 161 -8.92 15.34 9.49
C GLY A 161 -9.25 16.82 9.35
N ARG A 162 -8.25 17.68 9.16
CA ARG A 162 -8.45 19.12 8.92
C ARG A 162 -9.23 19.39 7.64
N TYR A 163 -8.87 18.70 6.55
CA TYR A 163 -9.63 18.77 5.31
C TYR A 163 -11.09 18.37 5.51
N LEU A 164 -11.33 17.24 6.19
CA LEU A 164 -12.68 16.77 6.49
C LEU A 164 -13.51 17.81 7.27
N LEU A 165 -12.93 18.43 8.29
CA LEU A 165 -13.60 19.48 9.07
C LEU A 165 -13.93 20.70 8.19
N ARG A 166 -12.95 21.22 7.42
CA ARG A 166 -13.15 22.38 6.52
C ARG A 166 -14.22 22.12 5.47
N SER A 167 -14.22 20.92 4.86
CA SER A 167 -15.21 20.57 3.83
C SER A 167 -16.65 20.52 4.34
N HIS A 168 -16.84 20.54 5.67
CA HIS A 168 -18.14 20.57 6.33
C HIS A 168 -18.40 21.88 7.11
N GLY A 169 -17.59 22.93 6.84
CA GLY A 169 -17.79 24.26 7.42
C GLY A 169 -17.30 24.40 8.87
N LEU A 170 -16.42 23.50 9.34
CA LEU A 170 -15.77 23.62 10.65
C LEU A 170 -14.36 24.22 10.48
N ASP A 171 -13.96 25.06 11.44
CA ASP A 171 -12.59 25.55 11.56
C ASP A 171 -11.75 24.53 12.35
N PRO A 172 -10.82 23.80 11.74
CA PRO A 172 -10.06 22.75 12.42
C PRO A 172 -9.16 23.27 13.54
N GLU A 173 -8.84 24.55 13.57
CA GLU A 173 -7.99 25.15 14.61
C GLU A 173 -8.81 25.67 15.79
N LYS A 174 -10.12 25.83 15.64
CA LYS A 174 -11.04 26.30 16.69
C LYS A 174 -12.05 25.25 17.12
N ASP A 175 -12.57 24.47 16.16
CA ASP A 175 -13.69 23.58 16.37
C ASP A 175 -13.26 22.17 16.82
N ALA A 176 -11.96 21.81 16.78
CA ALA A 176 -11.47 20.52 17.28
C ALA A 176 -10.03 20.62 17.82
N VAL A 177 -9.63 19.66 18.63
CA VAL A 177 -8.26 19.62 19.19
C VAL A 177 -7.54 18.40 18.66
N PHE A 178 -6.50 18.61 17.82
CA PHE A 178 -5.63 17.54 17.36
C PHE A 178 -4.53 17.26 18.38
N LEU A 179 -4.50 16.02 18.89
CA LEU A 179 -3.54 15.59 19.91
C LEU A 179 -2.53 14.59 19.34
N PRO A 180 -1.21 14.81 19.54
CA PRO A 180 -0.19 13.88 19.12
C PRO A 180 -0.12 12.68 20.08
N VAL A 181 -0.78 11.60 19.75
CA VAL A 181 -0.84 10.36 20.55
C VAL A 181 0.06 9.25 20.02
N GLY A 182 0.88 9.53 19.02
CA GLY A 182 1.89 8.59 18.52
C GLY A 182 1.36 7.47 17.63
N GLN A 183 2.04 6.33 17.66
CA GLN A 183 1.78 5.19 16.78
C GLN A 183 0.53 4.38 17.21
N ALA A 184 0.19 3.33 16.43
CA ALA A 184 -1.02 2.55 16.60
C ALA A 184 -1.32 2.13 18.05
N ALA A 185 -0.38 1.50 18.73
CA ALA A 185 -0.59 0.99 20.09
C ALA A 185 -0.94 2.10 21.10
N THR A 186 -0.21 3.23 21.05
CA THR A 186 -0.48 4.37 21.95
C THR A 186 -1.78 5.08 21.58
N ARG A 187 -2.12 5.16 20.29
CA ARG A 187 -3.36 5.74 19.78
C ARG A 187 -4.60 4.93 20.22
N ILE A 188 -4.52 3.61 20.11
CA ILE A 188 -5.55 2.67 20.55
C ILE A 188 -5.75 2.80 22.07
N ALA A 189 -4.64 2.83 22.84
CA ALA A 189 -4.69 3.03 24.28
C ALA A 189 -5.30 4.39 24.67
N ALA A 190 -4.93 5.48 23.99
CA ALA A 190 -5.47 6.80 24.24
C ALA A 190 -7.02 6.87 24.05
N LEU A 191 -7.55 6.13 23.07
CA LEU A 191 -9.00 6.00 22.89
C LEU A 191 -9.63 5.19 24.03
N ARG A 192 -9.02 4.05 24.40
CA ARG A 192 -9.49 3.19 25.50
C ARG A 192 -9.61 3.97 26.81
N GLU A 193 -8.56 4.74 27.13
CA GLU A 193 -8.48 5.56 28.34
C GLU A 193 -9.22 6.91 28.23
N LYS A 194 -9.98 7.13 27.14
CA LYS A 194 -10.74 8.35 26.88
C LYS A 194 -9.90 9.63 26.93
N GLN A 195 -8.59 9.53 26.65
CA GLN A 195 -7.72 10.69 26.47
C GLN A 195 -8.04 11.42 25.17
N VAL A 196 -8.54 10.69 24.17
CA VAL A 196 -9.12 11.21 22.94
C VAL A 196 -10.54 10.67 22.76
N ASP A 197 -11.38 11.39 22.03
CA ASP A 197 -12.75 11.02 21.72
C ASP A 197 -12.83 10.20 20.43
N VAL A 198 -11.97 10.57 19.48
CA VAL A 198 -11.73 9.88 18.21
C VAL A 198 -10.25 9.85 17.92
N PHE A 199 -9.81 8.95 17.04
CA PHE A 199 -8.49 9.02 16.42
C PHE A 199 -8.56 8.78 14.91
N ILE A 200 -7.54 9.23 14.17
CA ILE A 200 -7.34 8.91 12.76
C ILE A 200 -6.16 7.96 12.64
N GLY A 201 -6.40 6.80 12.01
CA GLY A 201 -5.39 5.77 11.83
C GLY A 201 -5.67 4.84 10.67
N GLY A 202 -4.67 4.03 10.32
CA GLY A 202 -4.82 2.97 9.34
C GLY A 202 -5.38 1.68 9.94
N ALA A 203 -5.90 0.80 9.09
CA ALA A 203 -6.29 -0.54 9.53
C ALA A 203 -5.05 -1.31 10.07
N PRO A 204 -5.22 -2.11 11.15
CA PRO A 204 -6.47 -2.57 11.77
C PRO A 204 -6.88 -1.79 13.03
N ASP A 205 -6.47 -0.54 13.23
CA ASP A 205 -6.62 0.16 14.51
C ASP A 205 -8.08 0.27 14.97
N ALA A 206 -8.98 0.67 14.07
CA ALA A 206 -10.40 0.78 14.36
C ALA A 206 -11.02 -0.60 14.69
N GLU A 207 -10.65 -1.61 13.93
CA GLU A 207 -11.15 -2.98 14.09
C GLU A 207 -10.69 -3.60 15.42
N ILE A 208 -9.49 -3.27 15.90
CA ILE A 208 -9.02 -3.66 17.23
C ILE A 208 -9.92 -3.05 18.31
N THR A 209 -10.22 -1.75 18.24
CA THR A 209 -11.07 -1.09 19.23
C THR A 209 -12.50 -1.63 19.25
N GLU A 210 -13.00 -2.06 18.08
CA GLU A 210 -14.31 -2.72 17.98
C GLU A 210 -14.31 -4.12 18.59
N ALA A 211 -13.27 -4.91 18.33
CA ALA A 211 -13.10 -6.26 18.90
C ALA A 211 -12.97 -6.19 20.43
N GLU A 212 -12.29 -5.19 20.96
CA GLU A 212 -12.17 -4.94 22.40
C GLU A 212 -13.45 -4.30 23.00
N GLY A 213 -14.43 -3.91 22.20
CA GLY A 213 -15.78 -3.55 22.63
C GLY A 213 -16.01 -2.08 22.99
N TYR A 214 -14.96 -1.24 23.11
CA TYR A 214 -15.10 0.16 23.55
C TYR A 214 -15.14 1.17 22.39
N GLY A 215 -14.63 0.83 21.22
CA GLY A 215 -14.60 1.69 20.04
C GLY A 215 -15.46 1.18 18.89
N ALA A 216 -15.54 1.98 17.84
CA ALA A 216 -16.12 1.62 16.55
C ALA A 216 -15.42 2.36 15.42
N LEU A 217 -15.39 1.76 14.21
CA LEU A 217 -15.07 2.46 12.99
C LEU A 217 -16.14 3.53 12.74
N TYR A 218 -15.79 4.80 12.96
CA TYR A 218 -16.71 5.93 12.97
C TYR A 218 -16.89 6.55 11.59
N ILE A 219 -15.78 6.83 10.89
CA ILE A 219 -15.75 7.34 9.53
C ILE A 219 -14.69 6.58 8.76
N SER A 220 -15.08 5.91 7.68
CA SER A 220 -14.14 5.41 6.68
C SER A 220 -13.87 6.54 5.69
N LEU A 221 -12.65 7.11 5.69
CA LEU A 221 -12.37 8.28 4.87
C LEU A 221 -12.61 8.01 3.39
N ALA A 222 -12.14 6.88 2.86
CA ALA A 222 -12.38 6.54 1.46
C ALA A 222 -13.85 6.25 1.15
N LYS A 223 -14.60 5.61 2.06
CA LYS A 223 -15.98 5.21 1.79
C LYS A 223 -16.97 6.36 1.97
N ASP A 224 -16.76 7.18 2.98
CA ASP A 224 -17.71 8.20 3.41
C ASP A 224 -17.42 9.59 2.82
N VAL A 225 -16.21 9.83 2.28
CA VAL A 225 -15.76 11.14 1.79
C VAL A 225 -15.32 11.04 0.33
N PRO A 226 -16.08 11.60 -0.64
CA PRO A 226 -15.87 11.36 -2.06
C PRO A 226 -14.46 11.63 -2.58
N VAL A 227 -13.80 12.71 -2.18
CA VAL A 227 -12.44 13.05 -2.62
C VAL A 227 -11.42 11.94 -2.30
N PHE A 228 -11.63 11.17 -1.23
CA PHE A 228 -10.73 10.10 -0.82
C PHE A 228 -11.04 8.74 -1.46
N GLN A 229 -12.14 8.63 -2.20
CA GLN A 229 -12.46 7.40 -2.97
C GLN A 229 -11.57 7.25 -4.20
N ASP A 230 -11.25 8.37 -4.85
CA ASP A 230 -10.39 8.44 -6.03
C ASP A 230 -9.16 9.29 -5.66
N PHE A 231 -8.21 8.68 -4.95
CA PHE A 231 -7.12 9.37 -4.25
C PHE A 231 -5.87 8.51 -4.25
N VAL A 232 -4.74 9.03 -4.69
CA VAL A 232 -3.48 8.30 -4.59
C VAL A 232 -2.97 8.37 -3.15
N ASP A 233 -3.07 7.26 -2.42
CA ASP A 233 -2.65 7.16 -1.01
C ASP A 233 -1.21 6.67 -0.89
N ILE A 234 -0.93 5.48 -1.42
CA ILE A 234 0.39 4.83 -1.33
C ILE A 234 0.89 4.48 -2.73
N VAL A 235 2.16 4.76 -2.98
CA VAL A 235 2.82 4.54 -4.27
C VAL A 235 4.14 3.78 -4.13
N VAL A 236 4.56 3.17 -5.22
CA VAL A 236 5.96 2.82 -5.47
C VAL A 236 6.58 3.95 -6.25
N THR A 237 7.63 4.53 -5.71
CA THR A 237 8.38 5.62 -6.35
C THR A 237 9.87 5.25 -6.52
N THR A 238 10.50 5.83 -7.53
CA THR A 238 11.92 5.70 -7.84
C THR A 238 12.46 7.03 -8.39
N THR A 239 13.76 7.11 -8.68
CA THR A 239 14.31 8.28 -9.38
C THR A 239 14.11 8.16 -10.89
N ASN A 240 14.01 9.29 -11.61
CA ASN A 240 13.91 9.30 -13.07
C ASN A 240 15.11 8.59 -13.72
N ASP A 241 16.31 8.86 -13.22
CA ASP A 241 17.56 8.24 -13.70
C ASP A 241 17.53 6.70 -13.55
N PHE A 242 17.09 6.19 -12.38
CA PHE A 242 16.96 4.75 -12.18
C PHE A 242 15.92 4.14 -13.13
N ALA A 243 14.77 4.80 -13.30
CA ALA A 243 13.70 4.32 -14.17
C ALA A 243 14.11 4.26 -15.65
N GLU A 244 14.94 5.19 -16.10
CA GLU A 244 15.49 5.22 -17.46
C GLU A 244 16.56 4.17 -17.68
N LYS A 245 17.47 3.98 -16.73
CA LYS A 245 18.58 3.02 -16.83
C LYS A 245 18.17 1.57 -16.58
N ASN A 246 17.10 1.35 -15.79
CA ASN A 246 16.67 0.02 -15.35
C ASN A 246 15.17 -0.24 -15.63
N PRO A 247 14.67 0.00 -16.85
CA PRO A 247 13.23 -0.07 -17.13
C PRO A 247 12.62 -1.45 -16.88
N GLU A 248 13.42 -2.53 -17.04
CA GLU A 248 12.93 -3.89 -16.79
C GLU A 248 12.76 -4.18 -15.29
N ALA A 249 13.64 -3.70 -14.44
CA ALA A 249 13.48 -3.80 -12.99
C ALA A 249 12.21 -3.06 -12.54
N VAL A 250 11.97 -1.85 -13.08
CA VAL A 250 10.77 -1.07 -12.79
C VAL A 250 9.50 -1.79 -13.24
N ARG A 251 9.47 -2.35 -14.47
CA ARG A 251 8.33 -3.14 -14.96
C ARG A 251 8.02 -4.33 -14.05
N ARG A 252 9.03 -5.10 -13.66
CA ARG A 252 8.85 -6.27 -12.80
C ARG A 252 8.32 -5.89 -11.42
N VAL A 253 8.84 -4.81 -10.82
CA VAL A 253 8.34 -4.29 -9.54
C VAL A 253 6.88 -3.83 -9.69
N ALA A 254 6.55 -3.04 -10.71
CA ALA A 254 5.20 -2.56 -10.96
C ALA A 254 4.21 -3.72 -11.19
N ARG A 255 4.58 -4.73 -12.02
CA ARG A 255 3.76 -5.93 -12.24
C ARG A 255 3.56 -6.74 -10.96
N THR A 256 4.59 -6.87 -10.12
CA THR A 256 4.45 -7.57 -8.84
C THR A 256 3.41 -6.90 -7.95
N ILE A 257 3.41 -5.58 -7.87
CA ILE A 257 2.41 -4.82 -7.12
C ILE A 257 1.02 -5.00 -7.73
N GLY A 258 0.88 -4.87 -9.05
CA GLY A 258 -0.38 -5.12 -9.76
C GLY A 258 -0.91 -6.54 -9.52
N ARG A 259 -0.04 -7.56 -9.56
CA ARG A 259 -0.40 -8.95 -9.24
C ARG A 259 -0.90 -9.12 -7.80
N ALA A 260 -0.25 -8.47 -6.84
CA ALA A 260 -0.66 -8.53 -5.45
C ALA A 260 -1.99 -7.78 -5.21
N ASN A 261 -2.19 -6.63 -5.87
CA ASN A 261 -3.46 -5.91 -5.88
C ASN A 261 -4.58 -6.75 -6.51
N ASN A 262 -4.27 -7.42 -7.64
CA ASN A 262 -5.24 -8.32 -8.26
C ASN A 262 -5.64 -9.47 -7.33
N LEU A 263 -4.70 -10.06 -6.57
CA LEU A 263 -5.01 -11.12 -5.60
C LEU A 263 -5.98 -10.61 -4.51
N LEU A 264 -5.79 -9.39 -4.00
CA LEU A 264 -6.72 -8.78 -3.04
C LEU A 264 -8.16 -8.71 -3.55
N GLN A 265 -8.34 -8.53 -4.86
CA GLN A 265 -9.66 -8.41 -5.48
C GLN A 265 -10.23 -9.73 -5.98
N SER A 266 -9.39 -10.63 -6.53
CA SER A 266 -9.83 -11.89 -7.15
C SER A 266 -9.94 -13.04 -6.14
N ASP A 267 -9.05 -13.10 -5.15
CA ASP A 267 -9.06 -14.09 -4.06
C ASP A 267 -8.74 -13.42 -2.71
N PRO A 268 -9.71 -12.70 -2.14
CA PRO A 268 -9.53 -12.02 -0.86
C PRO A 268 -9.13 -12.96 0.28
N LYS A 269 -9.55 -14.23 0.23
CA LYS A 269 -9.20 -15.22 1.27
C LYS A 269 -7.72 -15.56 1.24
N ALA A 270 -7.16 -15.82 0.05
CA ALA A 270 -5.73 -16.08 -0.10
C ALA A 270 -4.89 -14.85 0.25
N ALA A 271 -5.34 -13.65 -0.12
CA ALA A 271 -4.67 -12.39 0.23
C ALA A 271 -4.68 -12.16 1.75
N THR A 272 -5.82 -12.34 2.41
CA THR A 272 -5.95 -12.20 3.87
C THR A 272 -5.10 -13.23 4.61
N SER A 273 -5.04 -14.48 4.11
CA SER A 273 -4.16 -15.51 4.68
C SER A 273 -2.69 -15.09 4.64
N ALA A 274 -2.23 -14.47 3.55
CA ALA A 274 -0.89 -13.94 3.45
C ALA A 274 -0.65 -12.78 4.45
N LEU A 275 -1.63 -11.91 4.63
CA LEU A 275 -1.53 -10.80 5.59
C LEU A 275 -1.54 -11.29 7.05
N LYS A 276 -2.31 -12.34 7.39
CA LYS A 276 -2.24 -12.98 8.71
C LYS A 276 -0.83 -13.53 9.02
N GLN A 277 -0.15 -14.08 8.02
CA GLN A 277 1.24 -14.53 8.17
C GLN A 277 2.21 -13.34 8.35
N ALA A 278 1.98 -12.23 7.64
CA ALA A 278 2.81 -11.03 7.73
C ALA A 278 2.61 -10.26 9.05
N PHE A 279 1.41 -10.36 9.63
CA PHE A 279 1.03 -9.68 10.88
C PHE A 279 0.56 -10.65 11.97
N PRO A 280 1.43 -11.55 12.46
CA PRO A 280 1.02 -12.66 13.35
C PRO A 280 0.53 -12.22 14.73
N LYS A 281 0.73 -10.95 15.10
CA LYS A 281 0.26 -10.38 16.37
C LYS A 281 -1.15 -9.80 16.30
N VAL A 282 -1.72 -9.68 15.11
CA VAL A 282 -3.10 -9.21 14.92
C VAL A 282 -4.03 -10.42 14.98
N ASP A 283 -5.10 -10.31 15.78
CA ASP A 283 -6.13 -11.35 15.85
C ASP A 283 -6.65 -11.69 14.45
N PRO A 284 -6.80 -12.98 14.09
CA PRO A 284 -7.24 -13.38 12.76
C PRO A 284 -8.60 -12.84 12.33
N ALA A 285 -9.56 -12.69 13.24
CA ALA A 285 -10.89 -12.15 12.92
C ALA A 285 -10.83 -10.63 12.73
N VAL A 286 -10.00 -9.95 13.51
CA VAL A 286 -9.68 -8.52 13.32
C VAL A 286 -9.03 -8.29 11.95
N MET A 287 -8.09 -9.15 11.55
CA MET A 287 -7.46 -9.06 10.24
C MET A 287 -8.46 -9.26 9.09
N ASP A 288 -9.36 -10.25 9.21
CA ASP A 288 -10.41 -10.48 8.21
C ASP A 288 -11.26 -9.23 7.99
N LYS A 289 -11.68 -8.57 9.09
CA LYS A 289 -12.48 -7.36 9.05
C LYS A 289 -11.69 -6.18 8.49
N ALA A 290 -10.46 -6.00 8.93
CA ALA A 290 -9.58 -4.93 8.48
C ALA A 290 -9.33 -5.00 6.96
N VAL A 291 -9.01 -6.19 6.45
CA VAL A 291 -8.81 -6.39 5.01
C VAL A 291 -10.10 -6.13 4.24
N ALA A 292 -11.25 -6.61 4.71
CA ALA A 292 -12.54 -6.35 4.06
C ALA A 292 -12.85 -4.85 3.96
N ASN A 293 -12.51 -4.06 4.99
CA ASN A 293 -12.73 -2.63 5.02
C ASN A 293 -11.80 -1.85 4.07
N VAL A 294 -10.50 -2.22 3.99
CA VAL A 294 -9.53 -1.47 3.18
C VAL A 294 -9.36 -2.01 1.75
N ARG A 295 -9.79 -3.23 1.47
CA ARG A 295 -9.64 -3.88 0.16
C ARG A 295 -10.08 -3.01 -1.02
N PRO A 296 -11.19 -2.25 -0.96
CA PRO A 296 -11.60 -1.38 -2.07
C PRO A 296 -10.56 -0.32 -2.47
N ALA A 297 -9.62 0.01 -1.57
CA ALA A 297 -8.57 0.98 -1.86
C ALA A 297 -7.46 0.46 -2.78
N PHE A 298 -7.42 -0.85 -3.05
CA PHE A 298 -6.38 -1.48 -3.87
C PHE A 298 -6.95 -1.82 -5.26
N ARG A 299 -6.67 -1.01 -6.28
CA ARG A 299 -7.10 -1.30 -7.66
C ARG A 299 -6.33 -2.51 -8.22
N ARG A 300 -7.05 -3.37 -8.95
CA ARG A 300 -6.48 -4.61 -9.53
C ARG A 300 -5.21 -4.42 -10.33
N ASP A 301 -5.14 -3.33 -11.06
CA ASP A 301 -4.13 -3.05 -12.08
C ASP A 301 -2.99 -2.17 -11.57
N ALA A 302 -3.06 -1.69 -10.33
CA ALA A 302 -2.13 -0.70 -9.75
C ALA A 302 -1.99 0.60 -10.58
N LEU A 303 -2.93 0.84 -11.51
CA LEU A 303 -2.93 2.05 -12.35
C LEU A 303 -3.34 3.27 -11.54
N MET A 304 -2.74 4.39 -11.90
CA MET A 304 -3.08 5.72 -11.41
C MET A 304 -3.69 6.54 -12.56
N ASN A 305 -4.42 7.59 -12.24
CA ASN A 305 -4.92 8.54 -13.22
C ASN A 305 -4.82 9.99 -12.71
N GLU A 306 -5.05 10.95 -13.60
CA GLU A 306 -4.96 12.38 -13.28
C GLU A 306 -5.97 12.81 -12.22
N SER A 307 -7.21 12.30 -12.25
CA SER A 307 -8.24 12.62 -11.26
C SER A 307 -7.80 12.24 -9.83
N MET A 308 -7.23 11.03 -9.66
CA MET A 308 -6.71 10.60 -8.36
C MET A 308 -5.61 11.53 -7.85
N TRP A 309 -4.67 11.90 -8.71
CA TRP A 309 -3.59 12.80 -8.35
C TRP A 309 -4.09 14.22 -8.11
N GLN A 310 -5.08 14.70 -8.88
CA GLN A 310 -5.71 16.00 -8.66
C GLN A 310 -6.34 16.07 -7.26
N ASN A 311 -7.10 15.05 -6.86
CA ASN A 311 -7.69 14.97 -5.53
C ASN A 311 -6.62 14.94 -4.42
N THR A 312 -5.52 14.21 -4.66
CA THR A 312 -4.41 14.16 -3.71
C THR A 312 -3.74 15.53 -3.55
N VAL A 313 -3.45 16.21 -4.66
CA VAL A 313 -2.87 17.56 -4.66
C VAL A 313 -3.82 18.56 -4.00
N GLU A 314 -5.12 18.52 -4.32
CA GLU A 314 -6.13 19.39 -3.70
C GLU A 314 -6.12 19.29 -2.17
N VAL A 315 -6.21 18.06 -1.64
CA VAL A 315 -6.22 17.82 -0.19
C VAL A 315 -4.93 18.30 0.46
N LEU A 316 -3.78 17.98 -0.12
CA LEU A 316 -2.48 18.35 0.45
C LEU A 316 -2.21 19.85 0.34
N HIS A 317 -2.64 20.51 -0.73
CA HIS A 317 -2.57 21.95 -0.88
C HIS A 317 -3.51 22.67 0.08
N ALA A 318 -4.78 22.25 0.16
CA ALA A 318 -5.76 22.81 1.09
C ALA A 318 -5.35 22.63 2.57
N SER A 319 -4.53 21.63 2.87
CA SER A 319 -3.99 21.41 4.21
C SER A 319 -2.69 22.18 4.50
N GLY A 320 -2.11 22.84 3.49
CA GLY A 320 -0.84 23.56 3.61
C GLY A 320 0.42 22.67 3.56
N MET A 321 0.28 21.37 3.22
CA MET A 321 1.43 20.49 3.02
C MET A 321 2.16 20.74 1.71
N LEU A 322 1.44 21.15 0.66
CA LEU A 322 1.99 21.63 -0.60
C LEU A 322 1.84 23.14 -0.67
N LYS A 323 2.86 23.81 -1.18
CA LYS A 323 2.87 25.27 -1.39
C LYS A 323 2.28 25.64 -2.75
N SER A 324 2.36 24.74 -3.71
CA SER A 324 1.89 24.89 -5.08
C SER A 324 0.96 23.74 -5.48
N GLN A 325 0.30 23.89 -6.62
CA GLN A 325 -0.45 22.83 -7.27
C GLN A 325 0.34 22.37 -8.51
N PRO A 326 1.19 21.35 -8.41
CA PRO A 326 1.98 20.86 -9.52
C PRO A 326 1.08 20.26 -10.61
N SER A 327 1.60 20.19 -11.85
CA SER A 327 0.93 19.44 -12.92
C SER A 327 0.81 17.97 -12.54
N VAL A 328 -0.39 17.43 -12.70
CA VAL A 328 -0.71 16.02 -12.40
C VAL A 328 -0.77 15.16 -13.68
N SER A 329 -0.35 15.68 -14.82
CA SER A 329 -0.30 14.94 -16.08
C SER A 329 0.68 13.76 -16.00
N GLU A 330 0.33 12.64 -16.65
CA GLU A 330 1.21 11.47 -16.75
C GLU A 330 2.56 11.85 -17.35
N GLY A 331 3.64 11.35 -16.78
CA GLY A 331 5.02 11.63 -17.20
C GLY A 331 5.73 12.71 -16.37
N VAL A 332 5.02 13.43 -15.49
CA VAL A 332 5.60 14.46 -14.60
C VAL A 332 5.87 13.88 -13.22
N LEU A 333 4.81 13.58 -12.46
CA LEU A 333 4.87 13.03 -11.09
C LEU A 333 4.81 11.51 -11.06
N TRP A 334 4.18 10.93 -12.07
CA TRP A 334 3.83 9.52 -12.13
C TRP A 334 3.76 9.04 -13.58
N THR A 335 3.80 7.71 -13.75
CA THR A 335 3.59 7.08 -15.05
C THR A 335 3.09 5.65 -14.92
N ASN A 336 2.20 5.25 -15.81
CA ASN A 336 1.74 3.87 -15.97
C ASN A 336 2.51 3.08 -17.05
N LYS A 337 3.52 3.67 -17.70
CA LYS A 337 4.25 3.03 -18.83
C LYS A 337 4.88 1.68 -18.50
N PHE A 338 5.10 1.41 -17.22
CA PHE A 338 5.69 0.17 -16.74
C PHE A 338 4.66 -0.91 -16.35
N LEU A 339 3.37 -0.56 -16.33
CA LEU A 339 2.25 -1.46 -16.06
C LEU A 339 1.53 -1.94 -17.33
N LYS A 340 1.87 -1.32 -18.47
CA LYS A 340 1.33 -1.65 -19.80
C LYS A 340 2.12 -2.76 -20.47
#